data_3d590299a6224a8a83cbc37357add04c
#
_entry.id   3d590299a6224a8a83cbc37357add04c
#
_cell.length_a   1.000
_cell.length_b   1.000
_cell.length_c   1.000
_cell.angle_alpha   90.00
_cell.angle_beta   90.00
_cell.angle_gamma   90.00
#
_symmetry.space_group_name_H-M   'P 1'
#
loop_
_entity.id
_entity.type
_entity.pdbx_description
1 polymer ?
#
loop_
_entity_poly.entity_id
_entity_poly.type
_entity_poly.pdbx_seq_one_letter_code
_entity_poly.pdbx_strand_id
1 'polypeptide(L)'
;MVLCENLELLDSAYELAVSLLIHATQQHPTRYVGLSSSLNDPADLGAWLGVNSTSLHSFRPSDRDQALTVSTHTFTIPQSAALFKAMAKPAHAAIQGTFGESAIVFVPSRGQCHSVARDLITQCALQMESTKGYLPDDISVEVLEDYLARLQDRSLVDFISRGIGFFHPDISKQDRTFILQLYAEGIVRVLIVPHDSCWTLPVRAACVVVMGTQYLHVSPDGQERQMRDYKLEELVRMQGRAVRHNNTGYFHLFCQTEGKDTFMRFLNDGLPLESKLLETEHARTMYQAIRSRGELRSKQDGVDMLSFTFLARRLESNPSYYDVPPGSRSERLSRIVDDLERTD
;
A
#
# COMPACT_ATOMS: atom_id res chain seq x y z
N MET A 1 21.61 0.45 18.14
CA MET A 1 21.11 0.39 16.76
C MET A 1 19.60 0.59 16.81
N VAL A 2 19.10 1.52 16.02
CA VAL A 2 17.66 1.77 15.83
C VAL A 2 17.30 1.36 14.42
N LEU A 3 16.27 0.51 14.25
CA LEU A 3 15.75 0.08 12.97
C LEU A 3 14.43 0.82 12.71
N CYS A 4 14.35 1.54 11.59
CA CYS A 4 13.17 2.26 11.11
C CYS A 4 12.67 1.58 9.84
N GLU A 5 11.53 0.91 9.92
CA GLU A 5 10.95 0.16 8.80
C GLU A 5 9.75 0.89 8.20
N ASN A 6 9.47 0.62 6.92
CA ASN A 6 8.34 1.21 6.19
C ASN A 6 8.32 2.75 6.27
N LEU A 7 9.47 3.38 6.06
CA LEU A 7 9.61 4.84 6.14
C LEU A 7 8.78 5.59 5.07
N GLU A 8 8.34 4.90 4.02
CA GLU A 8 7.34 5.42 3.08
C GLU A 8 5.98 5.71 3.72
N LEU A 9 5.71 5.16 4.91
CA LEU A 9 4.49 5.39 5.70
C LEU A 9 4.69 6.43 6.81
N LEU A 10 5.73 7.24 6.71
CA LEU A 10 6.07 8.25 7.72
C LEU A 10 4.86 9.16 7.99
N ASP A 11 4.22 8.94 9.14
CA ASP A 11 3.19 9.83 9.67
C ASP A 11 3.77 10.76 10.75
N SER A 12 2.96 11.66 11.27
CA SER A 12 3.39 12.64 12.27
C SER A 12 3.90 12.01 13.57
N ALA A 13 3.29 10.91 14.01
CA ALA A 13 3.69 10.23 15.24
C ALA A 13 5.02 9.50 15.06
N TYR A 14 5.19 8.83 13.93
CA TYR A 14 6.43 8.14 13.58
C TYR A 14 7.59 9.13 13.42
N GLU A 15 7.38 10.21 12.67
CA GLU A 15 8.38 11.26 12.48
C GLU A 15 8.83 11.84 13.83
N LEU A 16 7.89 12.18 14.71
CA LEU A 16 8.19 12.69 16.03
C LEU A 16 8.98 11.70 16.87
N ALA A 17 8.58 10.44 16.91
CA ALA A 17 9.27 9.41 17.69
C ALA A 17 10.73 9.27 17.25
N VAL A 18 10.99 9.21 15.93
CA VAL A 18 12.34 9.11 15.40
C VAL A 18 13.13 10.41 15.64
N SER A 19 12.51 11.57 15.45
CA SER A 19 13.17 12.88 15.69
C SER A 19 13.62 13.04 17.15
N LEU A 20 12.77 12.63 18.10
CA LEU A 20 13.13 12.64 19.51
C LEU A 20 14.26 11.66 19.86
N LEU A 21 14.24 10.47 19.24
CA LEU A 21 15.35 9.52 19.38
C LEU A 21 16.66 10.10 18.83
N ILE A 22 16.63 10.75 17.68
CA ILE A 22 17.80 11.43 17.10
C ILE A 22 18.31 12.51 18.05
N HIS A 23 17.41 13.36 18.56
CA HIS A 23 17.75 14.40 19.50
C HIS A 23 18.36 13.83 20.80
N ALA A 24 17.73 12.83 21.40
CA ALA A 24 18.17 12.22 22.66
C ALA A 24 19.53 11.47 22.53
N THR A 25 19.85 11.00 21.33
CA THR A 25 21.04 10.19 21.10
C THR A 25 22.20 10.96 20.47
N GLN A 26 22.12 12.29 20.33
CA GLN A 26 23.17 13.13 19.72
C GLN A 26 24.57 12.92 20.32
N GLN A 27 24.63 12.74 21.64
CA GLN A 27 25.89 12.57 22.37
C GLN A 27 26.31 11.09 22.47
N HIS A 28 25.53 10.18 21.93
CA HIS A 28 25.78 8.74 21.99
C HIS A 28 25.93 8.16 20.57
N PRO A 29 26.93 7.30 20.32
CA PRO A 29 27.14 6.69 19.01
C PRO A 29 26.01 5.71 18.69
N THR A 30 24.93 6.23 18.09
CA THR A 30 23.75 5.45 17.72
C THR A 30 23.71 5.25 16.21
N ARG A 31 23.60 3.98 15.78
CA ARG A 31 23.42 3.64 14.37
C ARG A 31 21.92 3.56 14.05
N TYR A 32 21.50 4.35 13.08
CA TYR A 32 20.17 4.28 12.48
C TYR A 32 20.21 3.44 11.19
N VAL A 33 19.23 2.60 10.99
CA VAL A 33 19.02 1.82 9.76
C VAL A 33 17.60 2.09 9.29
N GLY A 34 17.46 2.71 8.12
CA GLY A 34 16.17 3.00 7.50
C GLY A 34 15.86 2.03 6.37
N LEU A 35 14.64 1.50 6.34
CA LEU A 35 14.13 0.66 5.26
C LEU A 35 12.84 1.30 4.72
N SER A 36 12.76 1.42 3.41
CA SER A 36 11.60 2.01 2.71
C SER A 36 11.38 1.32 1.37
N SER A 37 10.17 1.39 0.86
CA SER A 37 9.93 1.22 -0.58
C SER A 37 10.70 2.28 -1.36
N SER A 38 10.83 2.09 -2.68
CA SER A 38 11.52 3.06 -3.53
C SER A 38 10.94 4.47 -3.38
N LEU A 39 11.80 5.41 -3.05
CA LEU A 39 11.48 6.84 -2.93
C LEU A 39 12.07 7.62 -4.10
N ASN A 40 11.36 8.67 -4.52
CA ASN A 40 11.86 9.52 -5.59
C ASN A 40 12.98 10.46 -5.12
N ASP A 41 13.01 10.80 -3.82
CA ASP A 41 14.01 11.66 -3.20
C ASP A 41 14.49 11.06 -1.86
N PRO A 42 15.34 10.03 -1.88
CA PRO A 42 15.80 9.35 -0.66
C PRO A 42 16.89 10.12 0.11
N ALA A 43 17.51 11.14 -0.51
CA ALA A 43 18.66 11.85 0.07
C ALA A 43 18.28 12.61 1.35
N ASP A 44 17.11 13.25 1.37
CA ASP A 44 16.62 13.97 2.54
C ASP A 44 16.33 13.04 3.72
N LEU A 45 15.75 11.87 3.43
CA LEU A 45 15.51 10.85 4.45
C LEU A 45 16.81 10.32 5.05
N GLY A 46 17.81 10.05 4.18
CA GLY A 46 19.14 9.64 4.61
C GLY A 46 19.82 10.71 5.47
N ALA A 47 19.77 11.97 5.05
CA ALA A 47 20.33 13.10 5.78
C ALA A 47 19.65 13.30 7.15
N TRP A 48 18.33 13.14 7.22
CA TRP A 48 17.57 13.19 8.49
C TRP A 48 18.02 12.12 9.48
N LEU A 49 18.23 10.89 9.02
CA LEU A 49 18.72 9.78 9.84
C LEU A 49 20.23 9.84 10.12
N GLY A 50 20.94 10.87 9.63
CA GLY A 50 22.38 11.00 9.78
C GLY A 50 23.20 10.00 8.96
N VAL A 51 22.60 9.47 7.89
CA VAL A 51 23.26 8.52 6.98
C VAL A 51 24.09 9.29 5.96
N ASN A 52 25.35 8.89 5.79
CA ASN A 52 26.21 9.48 4.76
C ASN A 52 25.86 8.91 3.37
N SER A 53 26.26 9.62 2.31
CA SER A 53 25.95 9.26 0.93
C SER A 53 26.48 7.87 0.52
N THR A 54 27.55 7.39 1.11
CA THR A 54 28.12 6.07 0.81
C THR A 54 27.33 4.92 1.44
N SER A 55 26.50 5.22 2.42
CA SER A 55 25.65 4.25 3.13
C SER A 55 24.16 4.38 2.73
N LEU A 56 23.86 5.28 1.79
CA LEU A 56 22.52 5.42 1.22
C LEU A 56 22.42 4.57 -0.04
N HIS A 57 21.58 3.53 0.03
CA HIS A 57 21.31 2.64 -1.09
C HIS A 57 19.89 2.90 -1.61
N SER A 58 19.78 3.48 -2.79
CA SER A 58 18.51 3.78 -3.45
C SER A 58 18.33 2.88 -4.67
N PHE A 59 17.20 2.18 -4.70
CA PHE A 59 16.81 1.32 -5.81
C PHE A 59 15.54 1.90 -6.45
N ARG A 60 15.58 2.13 -7.75
CA ARG A 60 14.40 2.56 -8.50
C ARG A 60 13.44 1.37 -8.71
N PRO A 61 12.17 1.61 -8.98
CA PRO A 61 11.26 0.52 -9.34
C PRO A 61 11.74 -0.33 -10.53
N SER A 62 12.52 0.26 -11.45
CA SER A 62 13.17 -0.42 -12.58
C SER A 62 14.34 -1.33 -12.20
N ASP A 63 14.94 -1.15 -11.02
CA ASP A 63 16.13 -1.90 -10.58
C ASP A 63 15.78 -3.25 -9.94
N ARG A 64 14.57 -3.76 -10.20
CA ARG A 64 14.10 -5.06 -9.70
C ARG A 64 14.88 -6.20 -10.37
N ASP A 65 15.26 -7.20 -9.58
CA ASP A 65 15.82 -8.47 -10.11
C ASP A 65 14.79 -9.24 -10.96
N GLN A 66 13.51 -9.11 -10.63
CA GLN A 66 12.41 -9.79 -11.31
C GLN A 66 11.83 -8.90 -12.40
N ALA A 67 11.83 -9.40 -13.64
CA ALA A 67 11.19 -8.71 -14.75
C ALA A 67 9.69 -8.51 -14.49
N LEU A 68 9.18 -7.32 -14.81
CA LEU A 68 7.78 -6.94 -14.61
C LEU A 68 7.25 -6.21 -15.83
N THR A 69 6.13 -6.69 -16.37
CA THR A 69 5.34 -5.96 -17.35
C THR A 69 4.19 -5.24 -16.66
N VAL A 70 4.15 -3.92 -16.80
CA VAL A 70 3.08 -3.08 -16.28
C VAL A 70 2.15 -2.69 -17.41
N SER A 71 0.86 -2.98 -17.26
CA SER A 71 -0.20 -2.63 -18.22
C SER A 71 -1.27 -1.81 -17.53
N THR A 72 -1.67 -0.69 -18.14
CA THR A 72 -2.73 0.17 -17.59
C THR A 72 -3.93 0.15 -18.52
N HIS A 73 -5.10 -0.12 -17.93
CA HIS A 73 -6.40 -0.11 -18.60
C HIS A 73 -7.25 1.02 -18.02
N THR A 74 -7.69 1.94 -18.87
CA THR A 74 -8.46 3.11 -18.43
C THR A 74 -9.93 3.00 -18.78
N PHE A 75 -10.76 3.53 -17.89
CA PHE A 75 -12.21 3.52 -18.00
C PHE A 75 -12.76 4.92 -17.75
N THR A 76 -13.76 5.31 -18.53
CA THR A 76 -14.50 6.59 -18.38
C THR A 76 -15.78 6.45 -17.57
N ILE A 77 -16.10 5.22 -17.13
CA ILE A 77 -17.30 4.92 -16.34
C ILE A 77 -17.04 5.35 -14.89
N PRO A 78 -17.95 6.13 -14.25
CA PRO A 78 -17.83 6.47 -12.85
C PRO A 78 -17.78 5.22 -11.95
N GLN A 79 -17.19 5.34 -10.76
CA GLN A 79 -17.08 4.27 -9.77
C GLN A 79 -18.47 3.71 -9.44
N SER A 80 -18.75 2.51 -9.89
CA SER A 80 -20.06 1.86 -9.79
C SER A 80 -19.98 0.35 -10.05
N ALA A 81 -21.06 -0.36 -9.82
CA ALA A 81 -21.15 -1.78 -10.20
C ALA A 81 -20.97 -2.00 -11.71
N ALA A 82 -21.37 -1.04 -12.55
CA ALA A 82 -21.17 -1.10 -14.00
C ALA A 82 -19.69 -1.03 -14.39
N LEU A 83 -18.90 -0.24 -13.67
CA LEU A 83 -17.44 -0.17 -13.86
C LEU A 83 -16.80 -1.55 -13.64
N PHE A 84 -17.10 -2.24 -12.54
CA PHE A 84 -16.52 -3.55 -12.23
C PHE A 84 -16.94 -4.62 -13.25
N LYS A 85 -18.18 -4.57 -13.73
CA LYS A 85 -18.61 -5.43 -14.84
C LYS A 85 -17.84 -5.18 -16.14
N ALA A 86 -17.57 -3.91 -16.45
CA ALA A 86 -16.75 -3.55 -17.62
C ALA A 86 -15.29 -4.01 -17.47
N MET A 87 -14.75 -4.00 -16.24
CA MET A 87 -13.40 -4.49 -15.93
C MET A 87 -13.29 -6.02 -15.97
N ALA A 88 -14.38 -6.77 -15.78
CA ALA A 88 -14.33 -8.22 -15.62
C ALA A 88 -13.74 -8.94 -16.84
N LYS A 89 -14.14 -8.57 -18.06
CA LYS A 89 -13.63 -9.18 -19.30
C LYS A 89 -12.12 -8.96 -19.49
N PRO A 90 -11.58 -7.73 -19.43
CA PRO A 90 -10.14 -7.53 -19.54
C PRO A 90 -9.36 -8.11 -18.34
N ALA A 91 -9.93 -8.17 -17.13
CA ALA A 91 -9.31 -8.84 -16.00
C ALA A 91 -9.18 -10.34 -16.22
N HIS A 92 -10.26 -11.00 -16.71
CA HIS A 92 -10.21 -12.39 -17.09
C HIS A 92 -9.15 -12.65 -18.19
N ALA A 93 -9.09 -11.81 -19.22
CA ALA A 93 -8.09 -11.93 -20.27
C ALA A 93 -6.64 -11.79 -19.73
N ALA A 94 -6.40 -10.87 -18.79
CA ALA A 94 -5.11 -10.70 -18.14
C ALA A 94 -4.70 -11.96 -17.34
N ILE A 95 -5.63 -12.56 -16.60
CA ILE A 95 -5.40 -13.79 -15.84
C ILE A 95 -5.10 -14.97 -16.78
N GLN A 96 -5.88 -15.12 -17.85
CA GLN A 96 -5.66 -16.18 -18.84
C GLN A 96 -4.33 -16.04 -19.60
N GLY A 97 -3.85 -14.82 -19.78
CA GLY A 97 -2.55 -14.54 -20.40
C GLY A 97 -1.35 -15.14 -19.66
N THR A 98 -1.51 -15.60 -18.43
CA THR A 98 -0.46 -16.26 -17.64
C THR A 98 -0.53 -17.80 -17.70
N PHE A 99 -1.27 -18.36 -18.64
CA PHE A 99 -1.32 -19.81 -18.93
C PHE A 99 -1.62 -20.70 -17.70
N GLY A 100 -2.56 -20.27 -16.87
CA GLY A 100 -3.02 -21.03 -15.72
C GLY A 100 -2.16 -20.93 -14.46
N GLU A 101 -1.17 -20.04 -14.43
CA GLU A 101 -0.43 -19.70 -13.22
C GLU A 101 -1.29 -18.89 -12.24
N SER A 102 -0.78 -18.67 -11.03
CA SER A 102 -1.49 -17.96 -9.97
C SER A 102 -1.73 -16.48 -10.30
N ALA A 103 -2.90 -15.99 -9.91
CA ALA A 103 -3.26 -14.58 -10.01
C ALA A 103 -3.79 -14.03 -8.68
N ILE A 104 -3.53 -12.74 -8.42
CA ILE A 104 -4.13 -11.98 -7.34
C ILE A 104 -4.93 -10.83 -7.94
N VAL A 105 -6.19 -10.67 -7.51
CA VAL A 105 -7.07 -9.59 -7.94
C VAL A 105 -7.39 -8.72 -6.74
N PHE A 106 -6.91 -7.48 -6.73
CA PHE A 106 -7.24 -6.50 -5.71
C PHE A 106 -8.52 -5.76 -6.07
N VAL A 107 -9.40 -5.59 -5.09
CA VAL A 107 -10.71 -4.92 -5.21
C VAL A 107 -10.90 -3.88 -4.11
N PRO A 108 -11.76 -2.86 -4.28
CA PRO A 108 -11.91 -1.78 -3.31
C PRO A 108 -12.45 -2.19 -1.94
N SER A 109 -13.21 -3.26 -1.84
CA SER A 109 -13.82 -3.65 -0.57
C SER A 109 -14.09 -5.15 -0.49
N ARG A 110 -14.28 -5.64 0.72
CA ARG A 110 -14.67 -7.05 1.01
C ARG A 110 -15.97 -7.43 0.32
N GLY A 111 -16.97 -6.53 0.33
CA GLY A 111 -18.25 -6.77 -0.35
C GLY A 111 -18.12 -6.97 -1.86
N GLN A 112 -17.08 -6.40 -2.49
CA GLN A 112 -16.83 -6.56 -3.92
C GLN A 112 -16.12 -7.88 -4.26
N CYS A 113 -15.49 -8.55 -3.31
CA CYS A 113 -14.83 -9.83 -3.58
C CYS A 113 -15.77 -10.85 -4.23
N HIS A 114 -16.96 -11.04 -3.66
CA HIS A 114 -17.94 -12.01 -4.18
C HIS A 114 -18.54 -11.59 -5.52
N SER A 115 -18.82 -10.29 -5.73
CA SER A 115 -19.37 -9.82 -7.00
C SER A 115 -18.36 -9.97 -8.14
N VAL A 116 -17.11 -9.58 -7.90
CA VAL A 116 -16.03 -9.74 -8.89
C VAL A 116 -15.77 -11.22 -9.17
N ALA A 117 -15.80 -12.09 -8.15
CA ALA A 117 -15.67 -13.53 -8.36
C ALA A 117 -16.73 -14.08 -9.31
N ARG A 118 -18.01 -13.71 -9.09
CA ARG A 118 -19.10 -14.12 -9.97
C ARG A 118 -18.95 -13.59 -11.40
N ASP A 119 -18.53 -12.34 -11.54
CA ASP A 119 -18.27 -11.72 -12.85
C ASP A 119 -17.15 -12.45 -13.58
N LEU A 120 -16.05 -12.80 -12.91
CA LEU A 120 -14.94 -13.58 -13.47
C LEU A 120 -15.37 -14.99 -13.86
N ILE A 121 -16.15 -15.69 -13.03
CA ILE A 121 -16.71 -17.02 -13.35
C ILE A 121 -17.62 -16.93 -14.58
N THR A 122 -18.41 -15.87 -14.68
CA THR A 122 -19.27 -15.63 -15.84
C THR A 122 -18.43 -15.44 -17.12
N GLN A 123 -17.32 -14.72 -17.03
CA GLN A 123 -16.41 -14.57 -18.18
C GLN A 123 -15.77 -15.90 -18.58
N CYS A 124 -15.38 -16.75 -17.62
CA CYS A 124 -14.90 -18.12 -17.94
C CYS A 124 -15.95 -18.92 -18.72
N ALA A 125 -17.20 -18.91 -18.26
CA ALA A 125 -18.27 -19.65 -18.90
C ALA A 125 -18.55 -19.15 -20.34
N LEU A 126 -18.47 -17.83 -20.55
CA LEU A 126 -18.73 -17.21 -21.85
C LEU A 126 -17.61 -17.43 -22.88
N GLN A 127 -16.34 -17.45 -22.44
CA GLN A 127 -15.19 -17.49 -23.36
C GLN A 127 -14.61 -18.90 -23.55
N MET A 128 -14.65 -19.71 -22.50
CA MET A 128 -13.99 -21.04 -22.53
C MET A 128 -14.99 -22.20 -22.67
N GLU A 129 -16.28 -21.92 -22.70
CA GLU A 129 -17.35 -22.95 -22.66
C GLU A 129 -17.18 -23.93 -21.49
N SER A 130 -16.42 -23.52 -20.45
CA SER A 130 -16.08 -24.34 -19.31
C SER A 130 -16.80 -23.87 -18.05
N THR A 131 -17.45 -24.79 -17.39
CA THR A 131 -18.07 -24.58 -16.07
C THR A 131 -17.08 -24.71 -14.92
N LYS A 132 -15.85 -25.20 -15.19
CA LYS A 132 -14.80 -25.43 -14.17
C LYS A 132 -14.15 -24.14 -13.62
N GLY A 133 -14.37 -22.98 -14.27
CA GLY A 133 -13.76 -21.72 -13.87
C GLY A 133 -12.25 -21.74 -14.05
N TYR A 134 -11.53 -21.46 -12.96
CA TYR A 134 -10.05 -21.44 -12.93
C TYR A 134 -9.46 -22.70 -12.29
N LEU A 135 -10.27 -23.72 -11.99
CA LEU A 135 -9.80 -24.97 -11.42
C LEU A 135 -8.83 -25.69 -12.37
N PRO A 136 -7.74 -26.30 -11.89
CA PRO A 136 -6.87 -27.14 -12.70
C PRO A 136 -7.63 -28.33 -13.35
N ASP A 137 -7.24 -28.70 -14.57
CA ASP A 137 -7.91 -29.81 -15.29
C ASP A 137 -7.61 -31.18 -14.71
N ASP A 138 -6.47 -31.31 -14.01
CA ASP A 138 -5.94 -32.54 -13.45
C ASP A 138 -6.47 -32.88 -12.05
N ILE A 139 -7.27 -31.97 -11.43
CA ILE A 139 -7.84 -32.26 -10.11
C ILE A 139 -9.02 -33.22 -10.21
N SER A 140 -9.01 -34.31 -9.41
CA SER A 140 -10.13 -35.23 -9.36
C SER A 140 -11.27 -34.69 -8.48
N VAL A 141 -12.51 -35.13 -8.77
CA VAL A 141 -13.69 -34.70 -8.03
C VAL A 141 -13.60 -35.10 -6.56
N GLU A 142 -13.09 -36.29 -6.27
CA GLU A 142 -12.97 -36.82 -4.91
C GLU A 142 -12.00 -35.97 -4.07
N VAL A 143 -10.85 -35.60 -4.63
CA VAL A 143 -9.86 -34.75 -3.96
C VAL A 143 -10.46 -33.37 -3.70
N LEU A 144 -11.20 -32.81 -4.66
CA LEU A 144 -11.87 -31.52 -4.50
C LEU A 144 -12.93 -31.57 -3.40
N GLU A 145 -13.76 -32.62 -3.34
CA GLU A 145 -14.78 -32.77 -2.30
C GLU A 145 -14.15 -32.86 -0.91
N ASP A 146 -13.05 -33.59 -0.73
CA ASP A 146 -12.29 -33.66 0.52
C ASP A 146 -11.78 -32.30 0.98
N TYR A 147 -11.29 -31.47 0.05
CA TYR A 147 -10.89 -30.09 0.35
C TYR A 147 -12.07 -29.22 0.74
N LEU A 148 -13.18 -29.28 0.00
CA LEU A 148 -14.38 -28.48 0.27
C LEU A 148 -15.04 -28.87 1.60
N ALA A 149 -14.98 -30.13 2.00
CA ALA A 149 -15.49 -30.61 3.28
C ALA A 149 -14.77 -29.99 4.50
N ARG A 150 -13.53 -29.57 4.34
CA ARG A 150 -12.69 -28.98 5.42
C ARG A 150 -13.03 -27.50 5.69
N LEU A 151 -13.73 -26.81 4.78
CA LEU A 151 -14.10 -25.41 4.95
C LEU A 151 -15.17 -25.25 6.04
N GLN A 152 -14.96 -24.29 6.93
CA GLN A 152 -15.93 -23.90 7.94
C GLN A 152 -17.05 -23.03 7.35
N ASP A 153 -16.69 -22.07 6.51
CA ASP A 153 -17.63 -21.19 5.83
C ASP A 153 -18.11 -21.82 4.51
N ARG A 154 -19.33 -22.31 4.52
CA ARG A 154 -19.95 -22.95 3.35
C ARG A 154 -20.19 -21.99 2.18
N SER A 155 -20.19 -20.68 2.42
CA SER A 155 -20.34 -19.69 1.34
C SER A 155 -19.10 -19.65 0.41
N LEU A 156 -17.96 -20.16 0.87
CA LEU A 156 -16.72 -20.22 0.09
C LEU A 156 -16.67 -21.41 -0.88
N VAL A 157 -17.48 -22.45 -0.63
CA VAL A 157 -17.44 -23.71 -1.39
C VAL A 157 -17.64 -23.49 -2.89
N ASP A 158 -18.64 -22.69 -3.27
CA ASP A 158 -18.96 -22.43 -4.69
C ASP A 158 -17.82 -21.71 -5.44
N PHE A 159 -17.03 -20.92 -4.75
CA PHE A 159 -15.91 -20.18 -5.34
C PHE A 159 -14.66 -21.05 -5.41
N ILE A 160 -14.35 -21.76 -4.34
CA ILE A 160 -13.16 -22.62 -4.27
C ILE A 160 -13.31 -23.80 -5.24
N SER A 161 -14.53 -24.35 -5.42
CA SER A 161 -14.81 -25.37 -6.44
C SER A 161 -14.58 -24.89 -7.89
N ARG A 162 -14.39 -23.59 -8.08
CA ARG A 162 -14.08 -22.95 -9.38
C ARG A 162 -12.67 -22.33 -9.41
N GLY A 163 -11.81 -22.68 -8.44
CA GLY A 163 -10.42 -22.22 -8.37
C GLY A 163 -10.26 -20.76 -7.92
N ILE A 164 -11.28 -20.17 -7.26
CA ILE A 164 -11.24 -18.80 -6.72
C ILE A 164 -11.29 -18.86 -5.19
N GLY A 165 -10.34 -18.17 -4.54
CA GLY A 165 -10.31 -17.96 -3.11
C GLY A 165 -10.36 -16.48 -2.72
N PHE A 166 -10.55 -16.23 -1.43
CA PHE A 166 -10.55 -14.88 -0.87
C PHE A 166 -9.56 -14.77 0.29
N PHE A 167 -9.03 -13.56 0.50
CA PHE A 167 -8.16 -13.28 1.64
C PHE A 167 -8.52 -11.93 2.27
N HIS A 168 -9.21 -11.96 3.42
CA HIS A 168 -9.51 -10.77 4.23
C HIS A 168 -9.82 -11.16 5.69
N PRO A 169 -9.79 -10.21 6.64
CA PRO A 169 -9.95 -10.50 8.07
C PRO A 169 -11.28 -11.15 8.48
N ASP A 170 -12.37 -10.95 7.73
CA ASP A 170 -13.70 -11.51 8.07
C ASP A 170 -13.77 -13.02 7.84
N ILE A 171 -12.87 -13.59 7.05
CA ILE A 171 -12.73 -15.04 6.91
C ILE A 171 -12.01 -15.58 8.14
N SER A 172 -12.47 -16.71 8.68
CA SER A 172 -11.85 -17.36 9.84
C SER A 172 -10.35 -17.59 9.60
N LYS A 173 -9.55 -17.52 10.65
CA LYS A 173 -8.10 -17.77 10.54
C LYS A 173 -7.83 -19.16 9.95
N GLN A 174 -8.66 -20.14 10.29
CA GLN A 174 -8.52 -21.52 9.81
C GLN A 174 -8.78 -21.59 8.30
N ASP A 175 -9.90 -21.03 7.82
CA ASP A 175 -10.22 -21.01 6.39
C ASP A 175 -9.21 -20.20 5.59
N ARG A 176 -8.75 -19.03 6.11
CA ARG A 176 -7.69 -18.26 5.44
C ARG A 176 -6.41 -19.05 5.27
N THR A 177 -5.97 -19.75 6.32
CA THR A 177 -4.76 -20.58 6.25
C THR A 177 -4.95 -21.71 5.24
N PHE A 178 -6.13 -22.30 5.21
CA PHE A 178 -6.43 -23.38 4.29
C PHE A 178 -6.53 -22.90 2.82
N ILE A 179 -7.16 -21.73 2.57
CA ILE A 179 -7.19 -21.11 1.23
C ILE A 179 -5.77 -20.81 0.74
N LEU A 180 -4.88 -20.29 1.62
CA LEU A 180 -3.49 -20.04 1.26
C LEU A 180 -2.73 -21.34 0.94
N GLN A 181 -3.05 -22.43 1.63
CA GLN A 181 -2.51 -23.75 1.30
C GLN A 181 -2.98 -24.20 -0.08
N LEU A 182 -4.30 -24.14 -0.38
CA LEU A 182 -4.84 -24.48 -1.69
C LEU A 182 -4.26 -23.58 -2.81
N TYR A 183 -3.97 -22.32 -2.49
CA TYR A 183 -3.31 -21.41 -3.42
C TYR A 183 -1.87 -21.83 -3.70
N ALA A 184 -1.12 -22.23 -2.68
CA ALA A 184 0.25 -22.71 -2.84
C ALA A 184 0.31 -24.05 -3.60
N GLU A 185 -0.71 -24.90 -3.45
CA GLU A 185 -0.86 -26.17 -4.19
C GLU A 185 -1.39 -25.96 -5.63
N GLY A 186 -1.78 -24.72 -6.00
CA GLY A 186 -2.27 -24.38 -7.35
C GLY A 186 -3.73 -24.74 -7.61
N ILE A 187 -4.48 -25.23 -6.60
CA ILE A 187 -5.91 -25.56 -6.70
C ILE A 187 -6.73 -24.28 -6.77
N VAL A 188 -6.46 -23.33 -5.88
CA VAL A 188 -6.95 -21.96 -5.99
C VAL A 188 -5.97 -21.18 -6.85
N ARG A 189 -6.34 -20.87 -8.08
CA ARG A 189 -5.50 -20.11 -9.01
C ARG A 189 -5.71 -18.60 -8.94
N VAL A 190 -6.91 -18.16 -8.55
CA VAL A 190 -7.25 -16.74 -8.44
C VAL A 190 -7.58 -16.41 -7.00
N LEU A 191 -6.81 -15.50 -6.39
CA LEU A 191 -7.07 -15.00 -5.05
C LEU A 191 -7.58 -13.57 -5.13
N ILE A 192 -8.80 -13.31 -4.64
CA ILE A 192 -9.41 -11.98 -4.62
C ILE A 192 -9.23 -11.36 -3.24
N VAL A 193 -8.69 -10.16 -3.20
CA VAL A 193 -8.20 -9.50 -1.98
C VAL A 193 -8.68 -8.05 -1.95
N PRO A 194 -9.30 -7.56 -0.89
CA PRO A 194 -9.57 -6.13 -0.74
C PRO A 194 -8.27 -5.34 -0.58
N HIS A 195 -8.28 -4.08 -1.02
CA HIS A 195 -7.08 -3.24 -1.09
C HIS A 195 -6.33 -3.13 0.25
N ASP A 196 -7.07 -3.01 1.37
CA ASP A 196 -6.51 -2.87 2.71
C ASP A 196 -5.74 -4.11 3.19
N SER A 197 -6.06 -5.27 2.62
CA SER A 197 -5.38 -6.53 2.95
C SER A 197 -4.05 -6.72 2.23
N CYS A 198 -3.63 -5.80 1.34
CA CYS A 198 -2.33 -5.84 0.66
C CYS A 198 -1.14 -5.83 1.66
N TRP A 199 -1.33 -5.27 2.86
CA TRP A 199 -0.32 -5.20 3.91
C TRP A 199 -0.04 -6.54 4.59
N THR A 200 -1.09 -7.37 4.73
CA THR A 200 -1.03 -8.64 5.46
C THR A 200 -0.97 -9.87 4.55
N LEU A 201 -1.18 -9.70 3.25
CA LEU A 201 -1.15 -10.79 2.28
C LEU A 201 0.24 -11.42 2.20
N PRO A 202 0.42 -12.72 2.47
CA PRO A 202 1.76 -13.33 2.53
C PRO A 202 2.22 -13.95 1.20
N VAL A 203 1.38 -13.95 0.15
CA VAL A 203 1.65 -14.65 -1.12
C VAL A 203 1.93 -13.69 -2.27
N ARG A 204 2.49 -14.23 -3.34
CA ARG A 204 2.79 -13.58 -4.62
C ARG A 204 2.07 -14.31 -5.74
N ALA A 205 2.03 -13.71 -6.93
CA ALA A 205 1.40 -14.28 -8.12
C ALA A 205 2.14 -13.93 -9.39
N ALA A 206 2.00 -14.74 -10.42
CA ALA A 206 2.50 -14.43 -11.76
C ALA A 206 1.78 -13.22 -12.35
N CYS A 207 0.47 -13.10 -12.09
CA CYS A 207 -0.37 -11.99 -12.52
C CYS A 207 -1.02 -11.29 -11.31
N VAL A 208 -0.90 -9.97 -11.27
CA VAL A 208 -1.63 -9.13 -10.30
C VAL A 208 -2.50 -8.15 -11.08
N VAL A 209 -3.79 -8.13 -10.74
CA VAL A 209 -4.77 -7.22 -11.32
C VAL A 209 -5.32 -6.33 -10.21
N VAL A 210 -5.28 -5.02 -10.40
CA VAL A 210 -5.92 -4.05 -9.50
C VAL A 210 -7.18 -3.54 -10.20
N MET A 211 -8.36 -3.92 -9.69
CA MET A 211 -9.65 -3.54 -10.27
C MET A 211 -10.22 -2.31 -9.55
N GLY A 212 -9.95 -1.13 -10.11
CA GLY A 212 -10.30 0.16 -9.53
C GLY A 212 -9.23 0.64 -8.55
N THR A 213 -9.17 1.95 -8.38
CA THR A 213 -8.17 2.66 -7.56
C THR A 213 -8.82 3.53 -6.49
N GLN A 214 -10.14 3.41 -6.31
CA GLN A 214 -10.90 4.17 -5.32
C GLN A 214 -11.73 3.24 -4.43
N TYR A 215 -11.91 3.62 -3.18
CA TYR A 215 -12.75 2.93 -2.22
C TYR A 215 -13.66 3.91 -1.47
N LEU A 216 -14.78 3.41 -0.97
CA LEU A 216 -15.67 4.18 -0.11
C LEU A 216 -15.11 4.19 1.31
N HIS A 217 -14.62 5.35 1.73
CA HIS A 217 -14.28 5.59 3.12
C HIS A 217 -15.52 6.00 3.89
N VAL A 218 -15.73 5.36 5.03
CA VAL A 218 -16.80 5.70 5.98
C VAL A 218 -16.13 6.18 7.26
N SER A 219 -16.52 7.37 7.74
CA SER A 219 -15.98 7.90 8.98
C SER A 219 -16.33 7.00 10.17
N PRO A 220 -15.55 7.01 11.29
CA PRO A 220 -15.78 6.15 12.45
C PRO A 220 -17.18 6.32 13.07
N ASP A 221 -17.78 7.51 12.94
CA ASP A 221 -19.14 7.82 13.39
C ASP A 221 -20.22 7.40 12.36
N GLY A 222 -19.83 6.93 11.18
CA GLY A 222 -20.71 6.49 10.11
C GLY A 222 -21.46 7.62 9.37
N GLN A 223 -21.20 8.89 9.70
CA GLN A 223 -21.94 10.03 9.15
C GLN A 223 -21.40 10.48 7.78
N GLU A 224 -20.10 10.41 7.60
CA GLU A 224 -19.47 10.81 6.34
C GLU A 224 -19.11 9.60 5.49
N ARG A 225 -19.48 9.68 4.21
CA ARG A 225 -19.11 8.71 3.18
C ARG A 225 -18.44 9.43 2.03
N GLN A 226 -17.16 9.14 1.82
CA GLN A 226 -16.37 9.79 0.80
C GLN A 226 -15.62 8.77 -0.04
N MET A 227 -15.60 8.97 -1.36
CA MET A 227 -14.70 8.22 -2.23
C MET A 227 -13.27 8.72 -2.03
N ARG A 228 -12.35 7.80 -1.79
CA ARG A 228 -10.92 8.09 -1.65
C ARG A 228 -10.12 7.23 -2.60
N ASP A 229 -9.05 7.79 -3.12
CA ASP A 229 -8.07 7.04 -3.91
C ASP A 229 -7.27 6.09 -3.01
N TYR A 230 -6.81 4.99 -3.58
CA TYR A 230 -5.80 4.15 -2.93
C TYR A 230 -4.55 4.97 -2.66
N LYS A 231 -3.90 4.69 -1.55
CA LYS A 231 -2.60 5.27 -1.28
C LYS A 231 -1.58 4.71 -2.28
N LEU A 232 -0.62 5.56 -2.67
CA LEU A 232 0.43 5.15 -3.62
C LEU A 232 1.25 3.97 -3.07
N GLU A 233 1.47 3.94 -1.76
CA GLU A 233 2.18 2.87 -1.06
C GLU A 233 1.45 1.54 -1.17
N GLU A 234 0.10 1.55 -1.15
CA GLU A 234 -0.71 0.35 -1.36
C GLU A 234 -0.51 -0.20 -2.78
N LEU A 235 -0.53 0.68 -3.79
CA LEU A 235 -0.32 0.29 -5.18
C LEU A 235 1.10 -0.28 -5.42
N VAL A 236 2.13 0.33 -4.85
CA VAL A 236 3.51 -0.18 -4.91
C VAL A 236 3.59 -1.56 -4.24
N ARG A 237 2.91 -1.74 -3.10
CA ARG A 237 2.86 -3.03 -2.42
C ARG A 237 2.11 -4.09 -3.21
N MET A 238 0.99 -3.74 -3.85
CA MET A 238 0.27 -4.62 -4.76
C MET A 238 1.14 -5.00 -5.97
N GLN A 239 1.83 -4.02 -6.57
CA GLN A 239 2.77 -4.26 -7.68
C GLN A 239 3.90 -5.22 -7.27
N GLY A 240 4.41 -5.08 -6.04
CA GLY A 240 5.43 -5.96 -5.48
C GLY A 240 5.00 -7.42 -5.34
N ARG A 241 3.70 -7.73 -5.44
CA ARG A 241 3.20 -9.12 -5.44
C ARG A 241 3.28 -9.78 -6.81
N ALA A 242 3.46 -9.02 -7.88
CA ALA A 242 3.61 -9.54 -9.25
C ALA A 242 5.02 -10.11 -9.44
N VAL A 243 5.19 -11.40 -9.17
CA VAL A 243 6.47 -12.11 -9.25
C VAL A 243 6.25 -13.46 -9.90
N ARG A 244 6.97 -13.72 -11.00
CA ARG A 244 6.99 -15.00 -11.69
C ARG A 244 8.41 -15.56 -11.67
N HIS A 245 8.56 -16.74 -11.11
CA HIS A 245 9.89 -17.35 -10.97
C HIS A 245 10.53 -17.62 -12.33
N ASN A 246 11.76 -17.14 -12.54
CA ASN A 246 12.51 -17.24 -13.79
C ASN A 246 11.82 -16.68 -15.05
N ASN A 247 10.83 -15.80 -14.88
CA ASN A 247 10.09 -15.20 -15.98
C ASN A 247 9.54 -13.82 -15.62
N THR A 248 8.89 -13.17 -16.57
CA THR A 248 8.28 -11.86 -16.39
C THR A 248 6.96 -11.96 -15.64
N GLY A 249 6.84 -11.27 -14.50
CA GLY A 249 5.56 -11.05 -13.81
C GLY A 249 4.70 -10.01 -14.52
N TYR A 250 3.40 -10.05 -14.32
CA TYR A 250 2.45 -9.14 -14.96
C TYR A 250 1.66 -8.36 -13.91
N PHE A 251 1.66 -7.05 -14.06
CA PHE A 251 0.86 -6.15 -13.22
C PHE A 251 -0.09 -5.34 -14.10
N HIS A 252 -1.39 -5.47 -13.85
CA HIS A 252 -2.45 -4.80 -14.60
C HIS A 252 -3.18 -3.82 -13.66
N LEU A 253 -3.08 -2.53 -13.97
CA LEU A 253 -3.78 -1.47 -13.24
C LEU A 253 -5.02 -1.05 -14.04
N PHE A 254 -6.21 -1.24 -13.46
CA PHE A 254 -7.48 -0.80 -14.02
C PHE A 254 -7.95 0.42 -13.23
N CYS A 255 -7.90 1.58 -13.84
CA CYS A 255 -8.20 2.84 -13.19
C CYS A 255 -9.10 3.73 -14.05
N GLN A 256 -9.59 4.80 -13.47
CA GLN A 256 -10.23 5.87 -14.22
C GLN A 256 -9.18 6.65 -15.01
N THR A 257 -9.61 7.24 -16.13
CA THR A 257 -8.71 7.92 -17.08
C THR A 257 -7.94 9.06 -16.41
N GLU A 258 -8.59 9.77 -15.50
CA GLU A 258 -8.06 10.96 -14.82
C GLU A 258 -6.88 10.62 -13.89
N GLY A 259 -6.88 9.44 -13.29
CA GLY A 259 -5.83 9.02 -12.34
C GLY A 259 -4.60 8.36 -12.99
N LYS A 260 -4.68 8.00 -14.28
CA LYS A 260 -3.66 7.18 -14.96
C LYS A 260 -2.24 7.74 -14.82
N ASP A 261 -2.05 8.99 -15.21
CA ASP A 261 -0.72 9.58 -15.31
C ASP A 261 -0.06 9.74 -13.93
N THR A 262 -0.85 10.05 -12.91
CA THR A 262 -0.39 10.11 -11.52
C THR A 262 0.10 8.75 -11.04
N PHE A 263 -0.71 7.70 -11.19
CA PHE A 263 -0.33 6.36 -10.74
C PHE A 263 0.89 5.83 -11.50
N MET A 264 0.91 6.00 -12.83
CA MET A 264 2.04 5.53 -13.65
C MET A 264 3.35 6.24 -13.32
N ARG A 265 3.30 7.53 -13.04
CA ARG A 265 4.48 8.30 -12.61
C ARG A 265 5.09 7.69 -11.35
N PHE A 266 4.31 7.53 -10.30
CA PHE A 266 4.83 7.06 -9.01
C PHE A 266 5.20 5.58 -9.00
N LEU A 267 4.55 4.74 -9.81
CA LEU A 267 4.95 3.35 -9.98
C LEU A 267 6.30 3.20 -10.71
N ASN A 268 6.71 4.19 -11.50
CA ASN A 268 7.97 4.19 -12.25
C ASN A 268 9.10 4.97 -11.57
N ASP A 269 8.79 6.10 -10.93
CA ASP A 269 9.79 7.04 -10.41
C ASP A 269 10.08 6.86 -8.91
N GLY A 270 9.26 6.08 -8.20
CA GLY A 270 9.30 5.93 -6.75
C GLY A 270 8.31 6.86 -6.04
N LEU A 271 8.10 6.58 -4.75
CA LEU A 271 7.10 7.26 -3.92
C LEU A 271 7.59 8.66 -3.51
N PRO A 272 6.70 9.67 -3.51
CA PRO A 272 6.98 10.93 -2.86
C PRO A 272 6.92 10.76 -1.34
N LEU A 273 7.80 11.45 -0.62
CA LEU A 273 7.75 11.48 0.84
C LEU A 273 7.82 12.92 1.33
N GLU A 274 6.77 13.36 2.04
CA GLU A 274 6.69 14.65 2.68
C GLU A 274 6.34 14.50 4.15
N SER A 275 6.73 15.47 4.97
CA SER A 275 6.37 15.51 6.39
C SER A 275 4.90 15.84 6.56
N LYS A 276 4.23 15.06 7.40
CA LYS A 276 2.85 15.27 7.83
C LYS A 276 2.75 15.84 9.26
N LEU A 277 3.87 16.35 9.76
CA LEU A 277 3.97 16.77 11.16
C LEU A 277 2.97 17.88 11.52
N LEU A 278 2.65 18.75 10.56
CA LEU A 278 1.72 19.87 10.76
C LEU A 278 0.26 19.54 10.45
N GLU A 279 -0.02 18.35 9.92
CA GLU A 279 -1.39 17.95 9.55
C GLU A 279 -2.20 17.43 10.75
N THR A 280 -1.57 17.22 11.90
CA THR A 280 -2.19 16.58 13.06
C THR A 280 -1.86 17.30 14.36
N GLU A 281 -2.71 17.11 15.38
CA GLU A 281 -2.48 17.63 16.74
C GLU A 281 -1.34 16.91 17.49
N HIS A 282 -0.75 15.87 16.92
CA HIS A 282 0.33 15.12 17.58
C HIS A 282 1.54 16.00 17.92
N ALA A 283 1.93 16.89 17.00
CA ALA A 283 3.05 17.81 17.22
C ALA A 283 2.77 18.75 18.40
N ARG A 284 1.56 19.32 18.45
CA ARG A 284 1.12 20.22 19.53
C ARG A 284 1.09 19.50 20.87
N THR A 285 0.42 18.36 20.94
CA THR A 285 0.29 17.57 22.16
C THR A 285 1.66 17.19 22.72
N MET A 286 2.58 16.74 21.87
CA MET A 286 3.91 16.37 22.30
C MET A 286 4.75 17.59 22.71
N TYR A 287 4.71 18.67 21.95
CA TYR A 287 5.40 19.92 22.30
C TYR A 287 4.98 20.41 23.70
N GLN A 288 3.68 20.46 23.97
CA GLN A 288 3.14 20.85 25.26
C GLN A 288 3.54 19.88 26.39
N ALA A 289 3.56 18.58 26.11
CA ALA A 289 4.00 17.58 27.10
C ALA A 289 5.48 17.73 27.47
N ILE A 290 6.37 17.99 26.50
CA ILE A 290 7.81 18.21 26.74
C ILE A 290 8.01 19.52 27.49
N ARG A 291 7.29 20.58 27.10
CA ARG A 291 7.34 21.89 27.78
C ARG A 291 6.86 21.81 29.24
N SER A 292 5.79 21.06 29.51
CA SER A 292 5.27 20.89 30.87
C SER A 292 6.25 20.19 31.82
N ARG A 293 7.16 19.38 31.27
CA ARG A 293 8.26 18.75 32.04
C ARG A 293 9.45 19.69 32.26
N GLY A 294 9.41 20.93 31.74
CA GLY A 294 10.50 21.90 31.87
C GLY A 294 11.72 21.63 30.99
N GLU A 295 11.58 20.75 30.00
CA GLU A 295 12.64 20.40 29.05
C GLU A 295 12.79 21.48 27.96
N LEU A 296 11.70 22.20 27.61
CA LEU A 296 11.71 23.36 26.72
C LEU A 296 11.51 24.64 27.58
N ARG A 297 12.56 25.46 27.70
CA ARG A 297 12.58 26.66 28.55
C ARG A 297 12.41 27.94 27.76
N SER A 298 12.75 27.89 26.49
CA SER A 298 12.71 29.04 25.59
C SER A 298 12.13 28.66 24.22
N LYS A 299 11.70 29.66 23.46
CA LYS A 299 11.30 29.45 22.06
C LYS A 299 12.44 28.85 21.22
N GLN A 300 13.68 29.22 21.52
CA GLN A 300 14.83 28.67 20.83
C GLN A 300 14.95 27.15 21.05
N ASP A 301 14.72 26.66 22.25
CA ASP A 301 14.72 25.20 22.53
C ASP A 301 13.68 24.48 21.67
N GLY A 302 12.52 25.11 21.44
CA GLY A 302 11.48 24.58 20.55
C GLY A 302 11.92 24.55 19.09
N VAL A 303 12.56 25.62 18.62
CA VAL A 303 13.13 25.68 17.25
C VAL A 303 14.24 24.64 17.09
N ASP A 304 15.11 24.49 18.07
CA ASP A 304 16.18 23.51 18.08
C ASP A 304 15.62 22.08 18.03
N MET A 305 14.61 21.78 18.83
CA MET A 305 13.92 20.48 18.79
C MET A 305 13.30 20.20 17.40
N LEU A 306 12.60 21.17 16.83
CA LEU A 306 12.01 21.00 15.50
C LEU A 306 13.07 20.88 14.39
N SER A 307 14.28 21.40 14.59
CA SER A 307 15.36 21.29 13.60
C SER A 307 15.81 19.85 13.35
N PHE A 308 15.52 18.92 14.27
CA PHE A 308 15.78 17.48 14.14
C PHE A 308 14.67 16.71 13.41
N THR A 309 13.57 17.36 13.04
CA THR A 309 12.46 16.71 12.33
C THR A 309 12.76 16.54 10.84
N PHE A 310 12.10 15.59 10.22
CA PHE A 310 12.09 15.45 8.76
C PHE A 310 11.48 16.69 8.10
N LEU A 311 10.44 17.28 8.71
CA LEU A 311 9.86 18.56 8.30
C LEU A 311 10.93 19.61 8.05
N ALA A 312 11.88 19.78 8.99
CA ALA A 312 12.93 20.80 8.86
C ALA A 312 13.81 20.59 7.63
N ARG A 313 14.01 19.35 7.20
CA ARG A 313 14.73 19.02 5.95
C ARG A 313 13.88 19.37 4.75
N ARG A 314 12.61 18.98 4.76
CA ARG A 314 11.70 19.22 3.63
C ARG A 314 11.36 20.70 3.43
N LEU A 315 11.32 21.50 4.48
CA LEU A 315 11.21 22.96 4.38
C LEU A 315 12.37 23.61 3.59
N GLU A 316 13.53 22.97 3.57
CA GLU A 316 14.69 23.45 2.81
C GLU A 316 14.71 22.91 1.39
N SER A 317 14.43 21.62 1.19
CA SER A 317 14.53 20.95 -0.11
C SER A 317 13.29 21.10 -0.97
N ASN A 318 12.08 21.19 -0.38
CA ASN A 318 10.81 21.36 -1.09
C ASN A 318 9.93 22.45 -0.45
N PRO A 319 10.42 23.71 -0.32
CA PRO A 319 9.71 24.77 0.39
C PRO A 319 8.35 25.10 -0.24
N SER A 320 8.18 24.94 -1.55
CA SER A 320 6.92 25.22 -2.25
C SER A 320 5.78 24.30 -1.82
N TYR A 321 6.04 23.07 -1.40
CA TYR A 321 5.03 22.16 -0.88
C TYR A 321 4.41 22.69 0.43
N TYR A 322 5.19 23.44 1.22
CA TYR A 322 4.77 23.98 2.53
C TYR A 322 4.42 25.49 2.46
N ASP A 323 4.22 26.03 1.28
CA ASP A 323 3.94 27.45 1.04
C ASP A 323 4.97 28.38 1.70
N VAL A 324 6.25 28.02 1.64
CA VAL A 324 7.36 28.74 2.28
C VAL A 324 8.30 29.29 1.21
N PRO A 325 8.71 30.56 1.29
CA PRO A 325 9.76 31.10 0.42
C PRO A 325 11.09 30.39 0.60
N PRO A 326 11.86 30.18 -0.47
CA PRO A 326 13.21 29.58 -0.36
C PRO A 326 14.09 30.35 0.63
N GLY A 327 14.86 29.63 1.46
CA GLY A 327 15.74 30.21 2.46
C GLY A 327 15.08 30.64 3.78
N SER A 328 13.76 30.51 3.92
CA SER A 328 13.01 30.93 5.12
C SER A 328 12.80 29.83 6.17
N ARG A 329 13.61 28.76 6.14
CA ARG A 329 13.47 27.61 7.06
C ARG A 329 13.40 28.01 8.53
N SER A 330 14.38 28.77 9.02
CA SER A 330 14.46 29.16 10.43
C SER A 330 13.28 30.03 10.87
N GLU A 331 12.85 30.94 10.00
CA GLU A 331 11.69 31.80 10.24
C GLU A 331 10.40 30.96 10.29
N ARG A 332 10.27 29.97 9.40
CA ARG A 332 9.11 29.08 9.40
C ARG A 332 9.07 28.21 10.65
N LEU A 333 10.19 27.60 11.05
CA LEU A 333 10.28 26.84 12.30
C LEU A 333 9.92 27.70 13.52
N SER A 334 10.39 28.95 13.55
CA SER A 334 10.02 29.90 14.62
C SER A 334 8.51 30.18 14.67
N ARG A 335 7.84 30.35 13.52
CA ARG A 335 6.39 30.52 13.43
C ARG A 335 5.63 29.27 13.87
N ILE A 336 6.12 28.08 13.49
CA ILE A 336 5.54 26.82 13.94
C ILE A 336 5.58 26.70 15.46
N VAL A 337 6.70 27.09 16.09
CA VAL A 337 6.77 27.12 17.56
C VAL A 337 5.74 28.07 18.16
N ASP A 338 5.58 29.29 17.57
CA ASP A 338 4.53 30.22 18.04
C ASP A 338 3.13 29.62 17.96
N ASP A 339 2.85 28.85 16.88
CA ASP A 339 1.56 28.20 16.69
C ASP A 339 1.35 27.01 17.66
N LEU A 340 2.42 26.27 17.98
CA LEU A 340 2.39 25.19 18.99
C LEU A 340 2.24 25.70 20.43
N GLU A 341 2.71 26.93 20.70
CA GLU A 341 2.61 27.59 22.01
C GLU A 341 1.25 28.22 22.28
N ARG A 342 0.51 28.57 21.23
CA ARG A 342 -0.84 29.13 21.41
C ARG A 342 -1.74 28.07 22.04
N THR A 343 -2.20 28.35 23.25
CA THR A 343 -3.33 27.66 23.87
C THR A 343 -4.60 28.29 23.33
N ASP A 344 -5.49 27.50 22.75
CA ASP A 344 -6.83 27.93 22.39
C ASP A 344 -7.64 28.30 23.63
#